data_570ea7acefb8e51cf9d9741620572971
#
_entry.id   570ea7acefb8e51cf9d9741620572971
#
_cell.length_a   1.000
_cell.length_b   1.000
_cell.length_c   1.000
_cell.angle_alpha   90.00
_cell.angle_beta   90.00
_cell.angle_gamma   90.00
#
_symmetry.space_group_name_H-M   'P 1'
#
loop_
_entity.id
_entity.type
_entity.pdbx_description
1 polymer ?
#
loop_
_entity_poly.entity_id
_entity_poly.type
_entity_poly.pdbx_seq_one_letter_code
_entity_poly.pdbx_strand_id
1 'polypeptide(L)'
;QPDPTVSQQAFMASSELTLAYIQTGDAQVDAVSKAGLTGLSQMLFARTSIEPATPAGLDLERDALVFYPLIYWPMTPNQPLPSQQAYRKLNAFMRSGGMILFDSRDGDIAGYGAASPNGRQLQKITYGLDIPVLEAIPPDHVLTRTFYLLQDFPGRYTAPEIWVEAAPQAAQKVDGMPFRNLNDGVSPVVIGGNDWAAAWAQDAQGNPMFQVGRTPQA
;
A
#
# COMPACT_ATOMS: atom_id res chain seq x y z
N GLN A 1 -10.94 29.89 -2.86
CA GLN A 1 -10.93 29.21 -4.16
C GLN A 1 -9.92 28.08 -4.06
N PRO A 2 -10.26 26.86 -4.48
CA PRO A 2 -9.28 25.77 -4.50
C PRO A 2 -8.13 26.12 -5.44
N ASP A 3 -6.93 25.71 -5.08
CA ASP A 3 -5.72 25.89 -5.88
C ASP A 3 -5.94 25.22 -7.25
N PRO A 4 -5.74 25.91 -8.38
CA PRO A 4 -5.98 25.36 -9.70
C PRO A 4 -5.14 24.11 -10.02
N THR A 5 -3.97 23.97 -9.39
CA THR A 5 -3.11 22.77 -9.49
C THR A 5 -3.76 21.54 -8.82
N VAL A 6 -4.38 21.71 -7.66
CA VAL A 6 -5.10 20.62 -6.95
C VAL A 6 -6.34 20.19 -7.75
N SER A 7 -7.07 21.15 -8.33
CA SER A 7 -8.24 20.84 -9.18
C SER A 7 -7.86 20.09 -10.45
N GLN A 8 -6.72 20.41 -11.05
CA GLN A 8 -6.24 19.75 -12.26
C GLN A 8 -5.74 18.34 -11.98
N GLN A 9 -5.01 18.12 -10.87
CA GLN A 9 -4.59 16.79 -10.42
C GLN A 9 -5.80 15.90 -10.11
N ALA A 10 -6.80 16.44 -9.41
CA ALA A 10 -8.04 15.72 -9.11
C ALA A 10 -8.81 15.31 -10.38
N PHE A 11 -8.86 16.17 -11.37
CA PHE A 11 -9.50 15.87 -12.65
C PHE A 11 -8.77 14.74 -13.40
N MET A 12 -7.46 14.80 -13.50
CA MET A 12 -6.66 13.74 -14.13
C MET A 12 -6.80 12.41 -13.40
N ALA A 13 -6.71 12.41 -12.07
CA ALA A 13 -6.86 11.20 -11.25
C ALA A 13 -8.28 10.60 -11.28
N SER A 14 -9.30 11.37 -11.61
CA SER A 14 -10.68 10.88 -11.77
C SER A 14 -10.97 10.28 -13.13
N SER A 15 -10.17 10.61 -14.15
CA SER A 15 -10.36 10.14 -15.52
C SER A 15 -9.48 8.93 -15.90
N GLU A 16 -8.36 8.74 -15.18
CA GLU A 16 -7.38 7.68 -15.44
C GLU A 16 -7.01 6.98 -14.14
N LEU A 17 -6.70 5.69 -14.21
CA LEU A 17 -6.20 4.96 -13.05
C LEU A 17 -4.87 5.58 -12.59
N THR A 18 -4.86 6.20 -11.42
CA THR A 18 -3.66 6.81 -10.86
C THR A 18 -3.28 6.11 -9.55
N LEU A 19 -2.08 5.57 -9.49
CA LEU A 19 -1.51 5.07 -8.23
C LEU A 19 -0.94 6.24 -7.43
N ALA A 20 -1.00 6.15 -6.10
CA ALA A 20 -0.54 7.23 -5.25
C ALA A 20 0.30 6.72 -4.09
N TYR A 21 1.19 7.58 -3.58
CA TYR A 21 1.96 7.32 -2.37
C TYR A 21 1.91 8.54 -1.45
N ILE A 22 1.99 8.29 -0.14
CA ILE A 22 2.08 9.36 0.85
C ILE A 22 3.52 9.91 0.88
N GLN A 23 3.66 11.21 0.75
CA GLN A 23 4.94 11.90 0.95
C GLN A 23 5.33 11.83 2.42
N THR A 24 6.51 11.27 2.69
CA THR A 24 7.01 11.06 4.05
C THR A 24 7.81 12.24 4.59
N GLY A 25 8.25 13.12 3.70
CA GLY A 25 9.23 14.17 3.97
C GLY A 25 10.69 13.69 3.90
N ASP A 26 10.93 12.40 3.68
CA ASP A 26 12.23 11.84 3.34
C ASP A 26 12.36 11.75 1.82
N ALA A 27 13.18 12.61 1.23
CA ALA A 27 13.29 12.71 -0.22
C ALA A 27 13.74 11.41 -0.92
N GLN A 28 14.54 10.59 -0.22
CA GLN A 28 14.99 9.31 -0.79
C GLN A 28 13.84 8.29 -0.80
N VAL A 29 13.08 8.20 0.29
CA VAL A 29 11.92 7.31 0.40
C VAL A 29 10.84 7.71 -0.61
N ASP A 30 10.58 9.00 -0.72
CA ASP A 30 9.58 9.54 -1.65
C ASP A 30 9.99 9.30 -3.12
N ALA A 31 11.28 9.43 -3.45
CA ALA A 31 11.81 9.13 -4.78
C ALA A 31 11.68 7.63 -5.12
N VAL A 32 12.02 6.74 -4.18
CA VAL A 32 11.86 5.28 -4.35
C VAL A 32 10.40 4.92 -4.50
N SER A 33 9.50 5.51 -3.70
CA SER A 33 8.06 5.27 -3.80
C SER A 33 7.52 5.66 -5.18
N LYS A 34 7.91 6.82 -5.69
CA LYS A 34 7.56 7.26 -7.04
C LYS A 34 8.07 6.30 -8.11
N ALA A 35 9.35 5.93 -8.04
CA ALA A 35 9.95 5.00 -9.00
C ALA A 35 9.28 3.62 -8.95
N GLY A 36 8.99 3.11 -7.75
CA GLY A 36 8.32 1.83 -7.57
C GLY A 36 6.90 1.81 -8.14
N LEU A 37 6.09 2.82 -7.84
CA LEU A 37 4.75 2.91 -8.41
C LEU A 37 4.78 3.16 -9.91
N THR A 38 5.80 3.83 -10.45
CA THR A 38 5.99 3.95 -11.90
C THR A 38 6.25 2.59 -12.53
N GLY A 39 7.14 1.77 -11.94
CA GLY A 39 7.38 0.39 -12.40
C GLY A 39 6.13 -0.49 -12.30
N LEU A 40 5.34 -0.35 -11.22
CA LEU A 40 4.07 -1.05 -11.09
C LEU A 40 3.05 -0.60 -12.15
N SER A 41 2.95 0.71 -12.45
CA SER A 41 2.10 1.24 -13.51
C SER A 41 2.49 0.68 -14.88
N GLN A 42 3.77 0.61 -15.18
CA GLN A 42 4.28 0.01 -16.43
C GLN A 42 3.92 -1.48 -16.54
N MET A 43 4.00 -2.21 -15.42
CA MET A 43 3.63 -3.62 -15.37
C MET A 43 2.11 -3.81 -15.58
N LEU A 44 1.28 -2.94 -14.99
CA LEU A 44 -0.16 -2.95 -15.22
C LEU A 44 -0.48 -2.68 -16.70
N PHE A 45 0.14 -1.69 -17.31
CA PHE A 45 -0.02 -1.40 -18.73
C PHE A 45 0.40 -2.57 -19.61
N ALA A 46 1.55 -3.20 -19.33
CA ALA A 46 2.05 -4.32 -20.12
C ALA A 46 1.19 -5.60 -20.00
N ARG A 47 0.46 -5.78 -18.91
CA ARG A 47 -0.31 -7.00 -18.62
C ARG A 47 -1.83 -6.84 -18.71
N THR A 48 -2.31 -5.65 -18.85
CA THR A 48 -3.75 -5.32 -18.92
C THR A 48 -4.00 -4.29 -20.02
N SER A 49 -5.27 -3.97 -20.27
CA SER A 49 -5.65 -2.88 -21.18
C SER A 49 -5.72 -1.53 -20.46
N ILE A 50 -5.24 -1.45 -19.22
CA ILE A 50 -5.29 -0.22 -18.41
C ILE A 50 -4.02 0.57 -18.68
N GLU A 51 -4.16 1.85 -19.01
CA GLU A 51 -3.07 2.81 -19.12
C GLU A 51 -3.06 3.72 -17.87
N PRO A 52 -2.25 3.39 -16.84
CA PRO A 52 -2.20 4.20 -15.63
C PRO A 52 -1.53 5.54 -15.88
N ALA A 53 -2.03 6.58 -15.22
CA ALA A 53 -1.36 7.87 -15.18
C ALA A 53 -0.06 7.83 -14.36
N THR A 54 0.74 8.88 -14.46
CA THR A 54 1.94 9.05 -13.64
C THR A 54 1.57 9.01 -12.14
N PRO A 55 2.25 8.22 -11.30
CA PRO A 55 1.97 8.13 -9.88
C PRO A 55 2.05 9.48 -9.16
N ALA A 56 1.10 9.72 -8.26
CA ALA A 56 0.98 10.96 -7.50
C ALA A 56 1.58 10.83 -6.09
N GLY A 57 2.43 11.80 -5.70
CA GLY A 57 2.83 11.98 -4.30
C GLY A 57 1.81 12.85 -3.57
N LEU A 58 1.23 12.34 -2.49
CA LEU A 58 0.15 12.98 -1.76
C LEU A 58 0.62 13.62 -0.45
N ASP A 59 0.23 14.86 -0.24
CA ASP A 59 0.25 15.54 1.06
C ASP A 59 -1.10 15.29 1.77
N LEU A 60 -1.06 14.54 2.88
CA LEU A 60 -2.28 14.20 3.64
C LEU A 60 -3.05 15.42 4.13
N GLU A 61 -2.39 16.53 4.35
CA GLU A 61 -3.03 17.75 4.86
C GLU A 61 -3.81 18.49 3.77
N ARG A 62 -3.38 18.40 2.51
CA ARG A 62 -3.88 19.20 1.39
C ARG A 62 -4.70 18.41 0.40
N ASP A 63 -4.23 17.22 0.04
CA ASP A 63 -4.76 16.50 -1.12
C ASP A 63 -6.03 15.72 -0.79
N ALA A 64 -6.87 15.53 -1.81
CA ALA A 64 -8.05 14.68 -1.74
C ALA A 64 -7.67 13.23 -2.08
N LEU A 65 -8.06 12.27 -1.23
CA LEU A 65 -7.69 10.86 -1.38
C LEU A 65 -8.66 10.06 -2.25
N VAL A 66 -9.89 10.52 -2.38
CA VAL A 66 -11.02 9.78 -3.01
C VAL A 66 -10.79 9.41 -4.47
N PHE A 67 -9.86 10.06 -5.15
CA PHE A 67 -9.55 9.83 -6.56
C PHE A 67 -8.60 8.64 -6.81
N TYR A 68 -8.04 8.07 -5.77
CA TYR A 68 -7.02 7.03 -5.86
C TYR A 68 -7.58 5.70 -5.33
N PRO A 69 -7.51 4.60 -6.09
CA PRO A 69 -8.01 3.31 -5.60
C PRO A 69 -7.08 2.68 -4.56
N LEU A 70 -5.78 2.96 -4.68
CA LEU A 70 -4.71 2.43 -3.84
C LEU A 70 -3.74 3.54 -3.46
N ILE A 71 -3.46 3.63 -2.17
CA ILE A 71 -2.45 4.53 -1.61
C ILE A 71 -1.35 3.70 -0.96
N TYR A 72 -0.13 3.81 -1.47
CA TYR A 72 1.06 3.24 -0.85
C TYR A 72 1.58 4.18 0.24
N TRP A 73 1.80 3.66 1.43
CA TRP A 73 2.28 4.44 2.56
C TRP A 73 3.55 3.85 3.17
N PRO A 74 4.73 4.30 2.72
CA PRO A 74 5.99 3.87 3.31
C PRO A 74 6.20 4.52 4.68
N MET A 75 6.71 3.76 5.64
CA MET A 75 7.02 4.28 6.96
C MET A 75 8.45 4.81 7.05
N THR A 76 8.60 5.94 7.74
CA THR A 76 9.90 6.45 8.20
C THR A 76 9.82 6.73 9.71
N PRO A 77 10.95 6.62 10.45
CA PRO A 77 10.91 6.72 11.92
C PRO A 77 10.39 8.04 12.46
N ASN A 78 10.60 9.12 11.70
CA ASN A 78 10.30 10.50 12.12
C ASN A 78 9.17 11.14 11.30
N GLN A 79 8.40 10.35 10.57
CA GLN A 79 7.28 10.85 9.80
C GLN A 79 6.27 11.56 10.72
N PRO A 80 5.78 12.76 10.35
CA PRO A 80 4.79 13.47 11.14
C PRO A 80 3.49 12.68 11.27
N LEU A 81 2.81 12.81 12.41
CA LEU A 81 1.48 12.25 12.58
C LEU A 81 0.47 13.09 11.80
N PRO A 82 -0.50 12.45 11.14
CA PRO A 82 -1.59 13.16 10.48
C PRO A 82 -2.38 14.04 11.45
N SER A 83 -2.86 15.19 10.98
CA SER A 83 -3.81 16.01 11.73
C SER A 83 -5.15 15.28 11.92
N GLN A 84 -5.99 15.77 12.81
CA GLN A 84 -7.35 15.23 12.97
C GLN A 84 -8.16 15.31 11.67
N GLN A 85 -7.91 16.34 10.84
CA GLN A 85 -8.57 16.47 9.55
C GLN A 85 -8.06 15.41 8.56
N ALA A 86 -6.75 15.15 8.52
CA ALA A 86 -6.16 14.09 7.70
C ALA A 86 -6.68 12.70 8.12
N TYR A 87 -6.78 12.43 9.43
CA TYR A 87 -7.39 11.18 9.91
C TYR A 87 -8.85 11.01 9.47
N ARG A 88 -9.66 12.08 9.51
CA ARG A 88 -11.03 12.02 8.99
C ARG A 88 -11.08 11.70 7.50
N LYS A 89 -10.17 12.29 6.69
CA LYS A 89 -10.06 11.98 5.26
C LYS A 89 -9.66 10.52 5.02
N LEU A 90 -8.68 10.00 5.75
CA LEU A 90 -8.21 8.62 5.64
C LEU A 90 -9.32 7.62 6.03
N ASN A 91 -10.02 7.87 7.13
CA ASN A 91 -11.13 7.02 7.57
C ASN A 91 -12.30 7.05 6.57
N ALA A 92 -12.61 8.22 6.00
CA ALA A 92 -13.62 8.32 4.94
C ALA A 92 -13.18 7.58 3.67
N PHE A 93 -11.90 7.66 3.29
CA PHE A 93 -11.31 6.96 2.16
C PHE A 93 -11.45 5.44 2.30
N MET A 94 -11.07 4.87 3.45
CA MET A 94 -11.22 3.43 3.71
C MET A 94 -12.69 2.99 3.68
N ARG A 95 -13.60 3.77 4.28
CA ARG A 95 -15.05 3.47 4.25
C ARG A 95 -15.66 3.55 2.86
N SER A 96 -15.08 4.32 1.95
CA SER A 96 -15.54 4.41 0.55
C SER A 96 -14.95 3.34 -0.37
N GLY A 97 -14.22 2.37 0.17
CA GLY A 97 -13.63 1.27 -0.60
C GLY A 97 -12.18 1.51 -1.05
N GLY A 98 -11.55 2.59 -0.60
CA GLY A 98 -10.14 2.83 -0.85
C GLY A 98 -9.24 1.89 -0.04
N MET A 99 -8.09 1.53 -0.59
CA MET A 99 -7.10 0.66 0.04
C MET A 99 -5.84 1.42 0.40
N ILE A 100 -5.32 1.19 1.61
CA ILE A 100 -4.02 1.69 2.05
C ILE A 100 -3.06 0.51 2.23
N LEU A 101 -1.95 0.56 1.51
CA LEU A 101 -0.85 -0.40 1.62
C LEU A 101 0.25 0.20 2.49
N PHE A 102 0.26 -0.14 3.78
CA PHE A 102 1.30 0.27 4.71
C PHE A 102 2.53 -0.63 4.57
N ASP A 103 3.70 -0.01 4.43
CA ASP A 103 4.96 -0.71 4.30
C ASP A 103 5.97 -0.20 5.34
N SER A 104 6.23 -0.98 6.37
CA SER A 104 7.21 -0.64 7.40
C SER A 104 8.66 -0.69 6.88
N ARG A 105 8.90 -1.35 5.74
CA ARG A 105 10.19 -1.44 5.05
C ARG A 105 11.35 -1.95 5.90
N ASP A 106 11.07 -2.76 6.88
CA ASP A 106 12.03 -3.27 7.88
C ASP A 106 12.09 -4.80 7.93
N GLY A 107 11.64 -5.45 6.86
CA GLY A 107 11.66 -6.91 6.73
C GLY A 107 13.06 -7.54 6.74
N ASP A 108 14.14 -6.75 6.72
CA ASP A 108 15.52 -7.19 6.85
C ASP A 108 16.05 -7.16 8.30
N ILE A 109 15.27 -6.63 9.23
CA ILE A 109 15.69 -6.50 10.63
C ILE A 109 15.24 -7.73 11.43
N ALA A 110 16.17 -8.44 12.03
CA ALA A 110 15.85 -9.56 12.93
C ALA A 110 14.99 -9.06 14.10
N GLY A 111 13.86 -9.74 14.36
CA GLY A 111 12.88 -9.32 15.36
C GLY A 111 12.05 -8.11 14.97
N TYR A 112 11.90 -7.89 13.68
CA TYR A 112 11.12 -6.81 13.11
C TYR A 112 9.63 -6.86 13.54
N GLY A 113 8.88 -5.87 13.17
CA GLY A 113 7.50 -5.67 13.57
C GLY A 113 7.37 -4.46 14.49
N ALA A 114 6.52 -4.54 15.49
CA ALA A 114 6.25 -3.43 16.42
C ALA A 114 7.50 -2.87 17.14
N ALA A 115 8.58 -3.64 17.24
CA ALA A 115 9.81 -3.23 17.90
C ALA A 115 10.75 -2.39 17.04
N SER A 116 10.62 -2.41 15.72
CA SER A 116 11.44 -1.58 14.82
C SER A 116 11.08 -0.09 14.93
N PRO A 117 11.97 0.84 14.55
CA PRO A 117 11.65 2.26 14.52
C PRO A 117 10.46 2.59 13.60
N ASN A 118 10.40 1.97 12.42
CA ASN A 118 9.30 2.13 11.47
C ASN A 118 8.01 1.47 11.97
N GLY A 119 8.10 0.28 12.58
CA GLY A 119 6.96 -0.40 13.19
C GLY A 119 6.34 0.42 14.33
N ARG A 120 7.16 1.04 15.18
CA ARG A 120 6.66 1.96 16.22
C ARG A 120 5.98 3.19 15.63
N GLN A 121 6.51 3.74 14.52
CA GLN A 121 5.88 4.87 13.87
C GLN A 121 4.56 4.47 13.19
N LEU A 122 4.52 3.31 12.56
CA LEU A 122 3.30 2.73 12.02
C LEU A 122 2.21 2.61 13.10
N GLN A 123 2.53 2.06 14.27
CA GLN A 123 1.59 1.95 15.39
C GLN A 123 1.02 3.31 15.83
N LYS A 124 1.88 4.34 15.91
CA LYS A 124 1.44 5.69 16.28
C LYS A 124 0.48 6.27 15.24
N ILE A 125 0.80 6.10 13.95
CA ILE A 125 -0.03 6.59 12.85
C ILE A 125 -1.36 5.86 12.81
N THR A 126 -1.35 4.54 12.92
CA THR A 126 -2.56 3.71 12.81
C THR A 126 -3.48 3.84 14.02
N TYR A 127 -3.00 4.33 15.15
CA TYR A 127 -3.83 4.56 16.35
C TYR A 127 -5.03 5.51 16.11
N GLY A 128 -4.90 6.46 15.19
CA GLY A 128 -5.98 7.40 14.82
C GLY A 128 -6.87 6.93 13.67
N LEU A 129 -6.66 5.73 13.16
CA LEU A 129 -7.41 5.16 12.04
C LEU A 129 -8.45 4.13 12.52
N ASP A 130 -9.60 4.12 11.84
CA ASP A 130 -10.66 3.13 12.03
C ASP A 130 -10.27 1.80 11.32
N ILE A 131 -9.14 1.22 11.73
CA ILE A 131 -8.66 -0.03 11.14
C ILE A 131 -9.46 -1.20 11.70
N PRO A 132 -9.97 -2.11 10.85
CA PRO A 132 -10.65 -3.32 11.30
C PRO A 132 -9.69 -4.24 12.04
N VAL A 133 -10.23 -5.27 12.70
CA VAL A 133 -9.41 -6.34 13.26
C VAL A 133 -8.60 -6.97 12.15
N LEU A 134 -7.30 -7.17 12.39
CA LEU A 134 -6.38 -7.73 11.41
C LEU A 134 -6.03 -9.17 11.73
N GLU A 135 -5.77 -9.95 10.69
CA GLU A 135 -5.16 -11.28 10.77
C GLU A 135 -4.00 -11.41 9.78
N ALA A 136 -3.10 -12.35 10.03
CA ALA A 136 -2.09 -12.72 9.03
C ALA A 136 -2.82 -13.27 7.79
N ILE A 137 -2.38 -12.84 6.60
CA ILE A 137 -3.08 -13.15 5.36
C ILE A 137 -3.24 -14.67 5.20
N PRO A 138 -4.47 -15.18 5.12
CA PRO A 138 -4.68 -16.61 4.95
C PRO A 138 -4.39 -17.06 3.51
N PRO A 139 -4.01 -18.33 3.31
CA PRO A 139 -3.70 -18.86 1.96
C PRO A 139 -4.88 -18.81 0.98
N ASP A 140 -6.09 -18.63 1.48
CA ASP A 140 -7.33 -18.54 0.67
C ASP A 140 -7.87 -17.11 0.57
N HIS A 141 -7.06 -16.11 0.85
CA HIS A 141 -7.41 -14.70 0.68
C HIS A 141 -7.46 -14.32 -0.82
N VAL A 142 -8.29 -13.33 -1.17
CA VAL A 142 -8.41 -12.86 -2.56
C VAL A 142 -7.05 -12.45 -3.15
N LEU A 143 -6.21 -11.74 -2.40
CA LEU A 143 -4.89 -11.31 -2.86
C LEU A 143 -3.93 -12.46 -3.14
N THR A 144 -4.14 -13.65 -2.54
CA THR A 144 -3.28 -14.82 -2.76
C THR A 144 -3.76 -15.71 -3.90
N ARG A 145 -4.97 -15.51 -4.43
CA ARG A 145 -5.61 -16.47 -5.36
C ARG A 145 -6.26 -15.88 -6.60
N THR A 146 -6.27 -14.56 -6.78
CA THR A 146 -7.03 -13.94 -7.89
C THR A 146 -6.46 -14.29 -9.27
N PHE A 147 -5.13 -14.19 -9.46
CA PHE A 147 -4.48 -14.47 -10.73
C PHE A 147 -3.41 -15.55 -10.63
N TYR A 148 -2.76 -15.65 -9.47
CA TYR A 148 -1.71 -16.61 -9.17
C TYR A 148 -1.94 -17.18 -7.79
N LEU A 149 -1.45 -18.40 -7.55
CA LEU A 149 -1.35 -18.95 -6.20
C LEU A 149 -0.10 -18.39 -5.57
N LEU A 150 -0.25 -17.28 -4.84
CA LEU A 150 0.86 -16.65 -4.13
C LEU A 150 1.04 -17.34 -2.78
N GLN A 151 2.24 -17.81 -2.50
CA GLN A 151 2.65 -18.31 -1.19
C GLN A 151 3.31 -17.20 -0.37
N ASP A 152 3.91 -16.23 -1.07
CA ASP A 152 4.64 -15.09 -0.51
C ASP A 152 4.28 -13.80 -1.24
N PHE A 153 4.51 -12.67 -0.59
CA PHE A 153 4.44 -11.34 -1.19
C PHE A 153 5.85 -10.78 -1.31
N PRO A 154 6.61 -11.19 -2.34
CA PRO A 154 8.00 -10.78 -2.46
C PRO A 154 8.10 -9.27 -2.65
N GLY A 155 9.00 -8.68 -1.87
CA GLY A 155 9.44 -7.31 -2.00
C GLY A 155 10.96 -7.27 -2.13
N ARG A 156 11.58 -6.15 -1.80
CA ARG A 156 13.03 -6.09 -1.60
C ARG A 156 13.45 -7.07 -0.52
N TYR A 157 12.61 -7.23 0.51
CA TYR A 157 12.73 -8.22 1.57
C TYR A 157 11.56 -9.21 1.49
N THR A 158 11.76 -10.40 2.04
CA THR A 158 10.68 -11.36 2.26
C THR A 158 10.29 -11.29 3.73
N ALA A 159 9.28 -10.46 4.03
CA ALA A 159 8.73 -10.40 5.37
C ALA A 159 7.84 -11.63 5.62
N PRO A 160 7.91 -12.23 6.81
CA PRO A 160 7.19 -13.48 7.10
C PRO A 160 5.67 -13.28 7.20
N GLU A 161 5.19 -12.08 7.50
CA GLU A 161 3.79 -11.81 7.78
C GLU A 161 3.29 -10.57 7.04
N ILE A 162 2.15 -10.76 6.38
CA ILE A 162 1.34 -9.68 5.81
C ILE A 162 0.02 -9.69 6.57
N TRP A 163 -0.42 -8.52 7.01
CA TRP A 163 -1.65 -8.34 7.77
C TRP A 163 -2.73 -7.73 6.91
N VAL A 164 -3.91 -8.31 6.98
CA VAL A 164 -5.12 -7.88 6.26
C VAL A 164 -6.31 -7.88 7.20
N GLU A 165 -7.44 -7.32 6.78
CA GLU A 165 -8.68 -7.39 7.54
C GLU A 165 -9.05 -8.85 7.83
N ALA A 166 -9.34 -9.14 9.11
CA ALA A 166 -9.76 -10.47 9.53
C ALA A 166 -11.13 -10.82 8.96
N ALA A 167 -11.26 -12.05 8.49
CA ALA A 167 -12.54 -12.55 8.02
C ALA A 167 -13.58 -12.51 9.16
N PRO A 168 -14.82 -12.07 8.89
CA PRO A 168 -15.91 -12.20 9.85
C PRO A 168 -16.04 -13.67 10.29
N GLN A 169 -16.31 -13.92 11.57
CA GLN A 169 -16.42 -15.28 12.14
C GLN A 169 -17.46 -16.16 11.42
N ALA A 170 -18.44 -15.54 10.75
CA ALA A 170 -19.47 -16.20 9.96
C ALA A 170 -19.13 -16.31 8.45
N ALA A 171 -17.95 -15.89 8.02
CA ALA A 171 -17.55 -15.95 6.61
C ALA A 171 -17.40 -17.42 6.19
N GLN A 172 -18.42 -17.94 5.48
CA GLN A 172 -18.38 -19.28 4.90
C GLN A 172 -17.71 -19.21 3.53
N LYS A 173 -16.96 -20.26 3.18
CA LYS A 173 -16.56 -20.48 1.79
C LYS A 173 -17.82 -20.71 0.96
N VAL A 174 -18.00 -19.90 -0.07
CA VAL A 174 -19.06 -20.13 -1.05
C VAL A 174 -18.57 -21.19 -2.03
N ASP A 175 -19.38 -22.21 -2.27
CA ASP A 175 -19.05 -23.26 -3.25
C ASP A 175 -18.75 -22.64 -4.61
N GLY A 176 -17.59 -22.97 -5.17
CA GLY A 176 -17.11 -22.42 -6.44
C GLY A 176 -16.27 -21.15 -6.31
N MET A 177 -16.13 -20.55 -5.13
CA MET A 177 -15.18 -19.47 -4.88
C MET A 177 -13.91 -20.00 -4.21
N PRO A 178 -12.72 -19.75 -4.79
CA PRO A 178 -11.46 -20.22 -4.21
C PRO A 178 -11.00 -19.43 -2.99
N PHE A 179 -11.68 -18.38 -2.59
CA PHE A 179 -11.35 -17.46 -1.49
C PHE A 179 -12.57 -17.19 -0.60
N ARG A 180 -12.34 -16.70 0.61
CA ARG A 180 -13.41 -16.27 1.52
C ARG A 180 -14.01 -14.95 1.04
N ASN A 181 -15.32 -14.80 1.20
CA ASN A 181 -15.99 -13.53 0.96
C ASN A 181 -15.76 -12.61 2.17
N LEU A 182 -14.85 -11.65 2.02
CA LEU A 182 -14.54 -10.62 3.01
C LEU A 182 -15.25 -9.34 2.58
N ASN A 183 -16.34 -8.97 3.22
CA ASN A 183 -17.13 -7.79 2.84
C ASN A 183 -17.29 -7.70 1.31
N ASP A 184 -16.56 -6.79 0.66
CA ASP A 184 -16.49 -6.67 -0.80
C ASP A 184 -15.35 -7.51 -1.41
N GLY A 185 -14.75 -8.39 -0.64
CA GLY A 185 -13.60 -9.22 -1.05
C GLY A 185 -12.25 -8.52 -0.99
N VAL A 186 -12.20 -7.25 -0.56
CA VAL A 186 -10.98 -6.43 -0.50
C VAL A 186 -10.77 -5.90 0.91
N SER A 187 -9.57 -6.09 1.45
CA SER A 187 -9.17 -5.46 2.71
C SER A 187 -8.90 -3.96 2.49
N PRO A 188 -9.45 -3.05 3.31
CA PRO A 188 -9.14 -1.63 3.21
C PRO A 188 -7.71 -1.31 3.63
N VAL A 189 -7.06 -2.23 4.33
CA VAL A 189 -5.70 -2.08 4.84
C VAL A 189 -4.90 -3.35 4.59
N VAL A 190 -3.70 -3.17 4.05
CA VAL A 190 -2.68 -4.22 3.95
C VAL A 190 -1.42 -3.69 4.63
N ILE A 191 -0.83 -4.47 5.52
CA ILE A 191 0.37 -4.08 6.27
C ILE A 191 1.46 -5.12 6.06
N GLY A 192 2.66 -4.68 5.72
CA GLY A 192 3.84 -5.53 5.63
C GLY A 192 5.14 -4.76 5.80
N GLY A 193 6.26 -5.46 5.70
CA GLY A 193 7.60 -4.89 5.84
C GLY A 193 8.52 -5.15 4.65
N ASN A 194 7.95 -5.45 3.51
CA ASN A 194 8.64 -6.02 2.36
C ASN A 194 9.42 -5.01 1.52
N ASP A 195 9.29 -3.71 1.76
CA ASP A 195 9.85 -2.63 0.93
C ASP A 195 9.45 -2.81 -0.55
N TRP A 196 8.14 -2.87 -0.78
CA TRP A 196 7.57 -3.19 -2.10
C TRP A 196 7.91 -2.15 -3.15
N ALA A 197 7.88 -0.86 -2.82
CA ALA A 197 8.21 0.17 -3.78
C ALA A 197 9.64 0.01 -4.30
N ALA A 198 10.60 -0.34 -3.44
CA ALA A 198 11.96 -0.63 -3.86
C ALA A 198 12.04 -1.86 -4.79
N ALA A 199 11.22 -2.89 -4.55
CA ALA A 199 11.16 -4.06 -5.42
C ALA A 199 10.59 -3.74 -6.81
N TRP A 200 9.66 -2.81 -6.91
CA TRP A 200 9.04 -2.41 -8.17
C TRP A 200 9.83 -1.32 -8.91
N ALA A 201 10.76 -0.64 -8.24
CA ALA A 201 11.52 0.47 -8.81
C ALA A 201 12.45 0.01 -9.92
N GLN A 202 12.34 0.67 -11.07
CA GLN A 202 13.18 0.44 -12.26
C GLN A 202 13.88 1.74 -12.67
N ASP A 203 15.06 1.59 -13.26
CA ASP A 203 15.77 2.69 -13.90
C ASP A 203 15.15 3.06 -15.27
N ALA A 204 15.72 4.07 -15.94
CA ALA A 204 15.24 4.51 -17.25
C ALA A 204 15.41 3.42 -18.36
N GLN A 205 16.21 2.40 -18.11
CA GLN A 205 16.45 1.27 -19.01
C GLN A 205 15.55 0.06 -18.67
N GLY A 206 14.72 0.16 -17.63
CA GLY A 206 13.84 -0.92 -17.18
C GLY A 206 14.52 -1.97 -16.28
N ASN A 207 15.76 -1.71 -15.82
CA ASN A 207 16.42 -2.62 -14.90
C ASN A 207 15.97 -2.37 -13.46
N PRO A 208 15.86 -3.43 -12.62
CA PRO A 208 15.57 -3.26 -11.21
C PRO A 208 16.60 -2.37 -10.51
N MET A 209 16.16 -1.34 -9.80
CA MET A 209 17.03 -0.45 -9.03
C MET A 209 17.58 -1.12 -7.76
N PHE A 210 16.88 -2.12 -7.24
CA PHE A 210 17.24 -2.84 -6.02
C PHE A 210 17.17 -4.35 -6.23
N GLN A 211 17.98 -5.08 -5.49
CA GLN A 211 17.90 -6.54 -5.48
C GLN A 211 16.65 -7.00 -4.73
N VAL A 212 15.86 -7.89 -5.32
CA VAL A 212 14.61 -8.42 -4.79
C VAL A 212 14.83 -9.76 -4.09
N GLY A 213 14.01 -10.06 -3.08
CA GLY A 213 13.98 -11.37 -2.43
C GLY A 213 15.11 -11.60 -1.43
N ARG A 214 15.61 -10.56 -0.77
CA ARG A 214 16.55 -10.74 0.34
C ARG A 214 15.84 -11.33 1.54
N THR A 215 16.30 -12.49 2.00
CA THR A 215 15.92 -13.04 3.29
C THR A 215 16.66 -12.27 4.39
N PRO A 216 16.04 -11.99 5.55
CA PRO A 216 16.75 -11.42 6.68
C PRO A 216 17.98 -12.27 7.01
N GLN A 217 19.13 -11.64 7.15
CA GLN A 217 20.31 -12.34 7.65
C GLN A 217 20.11 -12.57 9.15
N ALA A 218 20.21 -13.83 9.58
CA ALA A 218 20.12 -14.24 10.99
C ALA A 218 21.31 -13.71 11.81
#